data_7b254447e8583d28aa8172d1932bf408
#
_entry.id   7b254447e8583d28aa8172d1932bf408
#
_cell.length_a   1.000
_cell.length_b   1.000
_cell.length_c   1.000
_cell.angle_alpha   90.00
_cell.angle_beta   90.00
_cell.angle_gamma   90.00
#
_symmetry.space_group_name_H-M   'P 1'
#
loop_
_entity.id
_entity.type
_entity.pdbx_description
1 polymer ?
#
loop_
_entity_poly.entity_id
_entity_poly.type
_entity_poly.pdbx_seq_one_letter_code
_entity_poly.pdbx_strand_id
1 'polypeptide(L)'
;IDMLMCATSVLLDDIKSERIRLEKEILSADGVNPSGPVYYVSPDGDDQADGRSPGNAWRTSGAADAHGVGRGDTVLFERGGVWRGGLAARDGVTYSAYGSGEKPCIYGSPFDGAVTGAWDMVSENVWRYSEPIASDVGGIFFDGGARRAEKVTLNYAGGEPVDNVSGRRFYGFRSLEEDLTFWHDLGGRISIGEDEMCSGEDYEGRGYVYLCSERDPSERFSEIEFLPRRNVVQVCGDDVHIDNLTIRYGGAHGVGSGTAKGLSVTNCVIEYIGGSVQYYTEGRPVRFGNGVEIWGGCEDYTVDHCIIREIYDAGVTHQYKGGTDE
;
A
#
# COMPACT_ATOMS: atom_id res chain seq x y z
N ILE A 1 -14.99 -39.64 -19.20
CA ILE A 1 -13.99 -39.01 -18.27
C ILE A 1 -12.91 -38.34 -19.11
N ASP A 2 -12.31 -39.04 -20.09
CA ASP A 2 -11.19 -38.50 -20.91
C ASP A 2 -11.61 -37.27 -21.75
N MET A 3 -12.82 -37.25 -22.28
CA MET A 3 -13.32 -36.13 -23.07
C MET A 3 -13.58 -34.88 -22.18
N LEU A 4 -14.05 -35.09 -20.95
CA LEU A 4 -14.22 -34.01 -19.94
C LEU A 4 -12.86 -33.44 -19.50
N MET A 5 -11.89 -34.31 -19.25
CA MET A 5 -10.53 -33.93 -18.89
C MET A 5 -9.85 -33.12 -20.00
N CYS A 6 -10.02 -33.52 -21.25
CA CYS A 6 -9.51 -32.82 -22.43
C CYS A 6 -10.16 -31.43 -22.58
N ALA A 7 -11.49 -31.33 -22.45
CA ALA A 7 -12.23 -30.06 -22.53
C ALA A 7 -11.83 -29.10 -21.39
N THR A 8 -11.62 -29.62 -20.18
CA THR A 8 -11.16 -28.82 -19.04
C THR A 8 -9.73 -28.29 -19.25
N SER A 9 -8.84 -29.11 -19.80
CA SER A 9 -7.46 -28.69 -20.13
C SER A 9 -7.45 -27.55 -21.16
N VAL A 10 -8.21 -27.69 -22.25
CA VAL A 10 -8.32 -26.65 -23.28
C VAL A 10 -8.84 -25.33 -22.68
N LEU A 11 -9.90 -25.39 -21.88
CA LEU A 11 -10.45 -24.21 -21.22
C LEU A 11 -9.45 -23.53 -20.29
N LEU A 12 -8.67 -24.30 -19.53
CA LEU A 12 -7.63 -23.76 -18.64
C LEU A 12 -6.50 -23.08 -19.43
N ASP A 13 -6.11 -23.64 -20.57
CA ASP A 13 -5.08 -23.05 -21.45
C ASP A 13 -5.59 -21.77 -22.11
N ASP A 14 -6.85 -21.72 -22.52
CA ASP A 14 -7.49 -20.51 -23.04
C ASP A 14 -7.54 -19.40 -21.98
N ILE A 15 -7.94 -19.71 -20.74
CA ILE A 15 -7.97 -18.76 -19.61
C ILE A 15 -6.56 -18.23 -19.31
N LYS A 16 -5.55 -19.09 -19.28
CA LYS A 16 -4.16 -18.67 -19.07
C LYS A 16 -3.66 -17.74 -20.18
N SER A 17 -3.97 -18.08 -21.42
CA SER A 17 -3.57 -17.29 -22.60
C SER A 17 -4.22 -15.91 -22.58
N GLU A 18 -5.49 -15.84 -22.24
CA GLU A 18 -6.24 -14.59 -22.11
C GLU A 18 -5.69 -13.73 -20.97
N ARG A 19 -5.38 -14.33 -19.82
CA ARG A 19 -4.74 -13.62 -18.70
C ARG A 19 -3.41 -13.00 -19.13
N ILE A 20 -2.55 -13.76 -19.80
CA ILE A 20 -1.25 -13.25 -20.28
C ILE A 20 -1.46 -12.09 -21.27
N ARG A 21 -2.45 -12.20 -22.14
CA ARG A 21 -2.81 -11.13 -23.10
C ARG A 21 -3.22 -9.85 -22.38
N LEU A 22 -4.14 -9.96 -21.42
CA LEU A 22 -4.63 -8.82 -20.63
C LEU A 22 -3.53 -8.21 -19.76
N GLU A 23 -2.71 -9.03 -19.09
CA GLU A 23 -1.57 -8.53 -18.31
C GLU A 23 -0.61 -7.73 -19.20
N LYS A 24 -0.30 -8.24 -20.40
CA LYS A 24 0.55 -7.52 -21.35
C LYS A 24 -0.07 -6.20 -21.81
N GLU A 25 -1.36 -6.20 -22.12
CA GLU A 25 -2.11 -5.01 -22.51
C GLU A 25 -2.07 -3.94 -21.42
N ILE A 26 -2.37 -4.32 -20.16
CA ILE A 26 -2.33 -3.41 -19.00
C ILE A 26 -0.91 -2.87 -18.81
N LEU A 27 0.12 -3.72 -18.83
CA LEU A 27 1.50 -3.29 -18.60
C LEU A 27 2.02 -2.36 -19.68
N SER A 28 1.59 -2.53 -20.93
CA SER A 28 2.00 -1.72 -22.08
C SER A 28 1.05 -0.57 -22.41
N ALA A 29 0.02 -0.34 -21.58
CA ALA A 29 -0.94 0.73 -21.84
C ALA A 29 -0.22 2.08 -21.97
N ASP A 30 -0.61 2.85 -22.99
CA ASP A 30 -0.18 4.23 -23.13
C ASP A 30 -0.84 5.11 -22.05
N GLY A 31 -0.19 6.23 -21.72
CA GLY A 31 -0.77 7.22 -20.83
C GLY A 31 -1.98 7.93 -21.45
N VAL A 32 -2.65 8.72 -20.64
CA VAL A 32 -3.82 9.52 -21.04
C VAL A 32 -3.46 10.59 -22.09
N ASN A 33 -4.44 11.01 -22.88
CA ASN A 33 -4.35 12.20 -23.72
C ASN A 33 -4.98 13.38 -22.98
N PRO A 34 -4.19 14.27 -22.35
CA PRO A 34 -4.71 15.36 -21.54
C PRO A 34 -5.51 16.37 -22.39
N SER A 35 -6.62 16.87 -21.84
CA SER A 35 -7.41 17.94 -22.45
C SER A 35 -7.17 19.32 -21.81
N GLY A 36 -6.53 19.35 -20.64
CA GLY A 36 -6.23 20.53 -19.84
C GLY A 36 -4.73 20.76 -19.63
N PRO A 37 -4.37 21.60 -18.67
CA PRO A 37 -2.98 21.81 -18.26
C PRO A 37 -2.28 20.52 -17.85
N VAL A 38 -1.01 20.39 -18.21
CA VAL A 38 -0.20 19.21 -17.92
C VAL A 38 0.99 19.59 -17.08
N TYR A 39 1.26 18.78 -16.07
CA TYR A 39 2.42 18.88 -15.20
C TYR A 39 3.19 17.55 -15.17
N TYR A 40 4.46 17.63 -14.98
CA TYR A 40 5.40 16.49 -15.04
C TYR A 40 6.10 16.30 -13.70
N VAL A 41 6.23 15.06 -13.28
CA VAL A 41 6.95 14.66 -12.07
C VAL A 41 8.00 13.61 -12.43
N SER A 42 9.26 13.84 -12.06
CA SER A 42 10.42 13.00 -12.35
C SER A 42 11.30 12.85 -11.11
N PRO A 43 11.90 11.68 -10.82
CA PRO A 43 12.87 11.55 -9.73
C PRO A 43 14.04 12.53 -9.82
N ASP A 44 14.41 12.95 -11.03
CA ASP A 44 15.49 13.91 -11.30
C ASP A 44 14.99 15.37 -11.37
N GLY A 45 13.73 15.63 -11.05
CA GLY A 45 13.10 16.93 -11.10
C GLY A 45 13.51 17.89 -10.00
N ASP A 46 12.91 19.10 -10.03
CA ASP A 46 13.10 20.16 -9.04
C ASP A 46 11.72 20.76 -8.67
N ASP A 47 11.34 20.70 -7.40
CA ASP A 47 10.05 21.22 -6.91
C ASP A 47 9.95 22.75 -6.99
N GLN A 48 11.02 23.47 -7.31
CA GLN A 48 11.01 24.91 -7.58
C GLN A 48 10.75 25.24 -9.07
N ALA A 49 10.78 24.21 -9.95
CA ALA A 49 10.47 24.38 -11.37
C ALA A 49 8.96 24.60 -11.58
N ASP A 50 8.56 24.95 -12.80
CA ASP A 50 7.16 25.18 -13.15
C ASP A 50 6.35 23.89 -13.42
N GLY A 51 7.02 22.75 -13.54
CA GLY A 51 6.41 21.45 -13.82
C GLY A 51 5.82 21.29 -15.22
N ARG A 52 5.97 22.29 -16.12
CA ARG A 52 5.23 22.36 -17.40
C ARG A 52 5.85 21.55 -18.55
N SER A 53 6.98 20.96 -18.34
CA SER A 53 7.64 20.11 -19.34
C SER A 53 8.47 19.00 -18.67
N PRO A 54 8.80 17.90 -19.36
CA PRO A 54 9.69 16.86 -18.82
C PRO A 54 11.04 17.41 -18.31
N GLY A 55 11.60 18.43 -18.97
CA GLY A 55 12.85 19.05 -18.57
C GLY A 55 12.74 20.02 -17.37
N ASN A 56 11.53 20.42 -17.00
CA ASN A 56 11.21 21.25 -15.84
C ASN A 56 10.27 20.52 -14.87
N ALA A 57 10.35 19.19 -14.82
CA ALA A 57 9.51 18.36 -13.97
C ALA A 57 9.74 18.65 -12.48
N TRP A 58 8.73 18.46 -11.68
CA TRP A 58 8.85 18.44 -10.22
C TRP A 58 9.51 17.13 -9.77
N ARG A 59 10.12 17.15 -8.59
CA ARG A 59 10.71 15.94 -8.00
C ARG A 59 9.71 15.12 -7.21
N THR A 60 8.82 15.76 -6.46
CA THR A 60 7.92 15.08 -5.55
C THR A 60 6.45 15.17 -6.00
N SER A 61 5.67 14.19 -5.62
CA SER A 61 4.22 14.21 -5.82
C SER A 61 3.54 15.37 -5.06
N GLY A 62 4.13 15.82 -3.94
CA GLY A 62 3.64 16.92 -3.13
C GLY A 62 3.81 18.31 -3.77
N ALA A 63 4.68 18.46 -4.76
CA ALA A 63 4.85 19.72 -5.46
C ALA A 63 3.57 20.18 -6.16
N ALA A 64 2.74 19.25 -6.64
CA ALA A 64 1.44 19.53 -7.22
C ALA A 64 0.56 20.39 -6.29
N ASP A 65 0.64 20.13 -4.99
CA ASP A 65 -0.11 20.88 -3.97
C ASP A 65 0.39 22.32 -3.83
N ALA A 66 1.70 22.49 -3.80
CA ALA A 66 2.34 23.78 -3.64
C ALA A 66 2.13 24.69 -4.86
N HIS A 67 1.96 24.11 -6.05
CA HIS A 67 1.78 24.83 -7.32
C HIS A 67 0.31 24.98 -7.76
N GLY A 68 -0.64 24.56 -6.89
CA GLY A 68 -2.05 24.82 -7.09
C GLY A 68 -2.71 24.01 -8.20
N VAL A 69 -2.25 22.77 -8.42
CA VAL A 69 -2.89 21.82 -9.33
C VAL A 69 -4.33 21.56 -8.87
N GLY A 70 -5.27 21.57 -9.81
CA GLY A 70 -6.69 21.44 -9.51
C GLY A 70 -7.51 20.85 -10.65
N ARG A 71 -8.81 20.98 -10.53
CA ARG A 71 -9.80 20.39 -11.45
C ARG A 71 -9.48 20.68 -12.94
N GLY A 72 -9.41 19.60 -13.72
CA GLY A 72 -9.10 19.63 -15.15
C GLY A 72 -7.61 19.51 -15.49
N ASP A 73 -6.74 19.54 -14.48
CA ASP A 73 -5.31 19.36 -14.67
C ASP A 73 -4.91 17.88 -14.76
N THR A 74 -3.77 17.64 -15.38
CA THR A 74 -3.17 16.30 -15.46
C THR A 74 -1.75 16.33 -14.90
N VAL A 75 -1.44 15.40 -13.99
CA VAL A 75 -0.11 15.18 -13.43
C VAL A 75 0.45 13.87 -14.00
N LEU A 76 1.55 13.95 -14.69
CA LEU A 76 2.21 12.83 -15.33
C LEU A 76 3.50 12.46 -14.60
N PHE A 77 3.58 11.23 -14.14
CA PHE A 77 4.77 10.65 -13.51
C PHE A 77 5.66 9.99 -14.55
N GLU A 78 6.98 10.18 -14.43
CA GLU A 78 7.94 9.55 -15.33
C GLU A 78 7.98 8.03 -15.13
N ARG A 79 7.91 7.28 -16.23
CA ARG A 79 8.04 5.83 -16.20
C ARG A 79 9.42 5.42 -15.68
N GLY A 80 9.45 4.37 -14.85
CA GLY A 80 10.65 3.90 -14.15
C GLY A 80 10.93 4.62 -12.83
N GLY A 81 10.25 5.74 -12.55
CA GLY A 81 10.38 6.47 -11.28
C GLY A 81 9.65 5.81 -10.12
N VAL A 82 10.14 6.09 -8.89
CA VAL A 82 9.55 5.65 -7.62
C VAL A 82 9.34 6.85 -6.71
N TRP A 83 8.12 7.01 -6.21
CA TRP A 83 7.74 8.06 -5.23
C TRP A 83 7.24 7.41 -3.95
N ARG A 84 7.84 7.79 -2.83
CA ARG A 84 7.55 7.22 -1.52
C ARG A 84 6.62 8.12 -0.70
N GLY A 85 5.87 7.52 0.23
CA GLY A 85 5.00 8.24 1.14
C GLY A 85 3.58 8.46 0.63
N GLY A 86 3.23 7.87 -0.51
CA GLY A 86 1.88 7.88 -1.07
C GLY A 86 1.54 9.12 -1.90
N LEU A 87 0.29 9.20 -2.33
CA LEU A 87 -0.27 10.26 -3.18
C LEU A 87 -1.61 10.72 -2.62
N ALA A 88 -1.78 12.02 -2.39
CA ALA A 88 -3.07 12.65 -2.16
C ALA A 88 -3.67 13.07 -3.51
N ALA A 89 -4.63 12.29 -4.00
CA ALA A 89 -5.27 12.53 -5.30
C ALA A 89 -6.42 13.54 -5.18
N ARG A 90 -6.29 14.66 -5.85
CA ARG A 90 -7.13 15.84 -5.70
C ARG A 90 -8.35 15.85 -6.61
N ASP A 91 -9.32 16.61 -6.20
CA ASP A 91 -10.58 16.87 -6.91
C ASP A 91 -10.37 17.22 -8.38
N GLY A 92 -10.98 16.44 -9.28
CA GLY A 92 -10.96 16.65 -10.73
C GLY A 92 -9.61 16.52 -11.42
N VAL A 93 -8.60 15.95 -10.76
CA VAL A 93 -7.24 15.79 -11.32
C VAL A 93 -7.04 14.38 -11.87
N THR A 94 -6.36 14.31 -13.01
CA THR A 94 -5.89 13.06 -13.61
C THR A 94 -4.43 12.81 -13.27
N TYR A 95 -4.12 11.64 -12.75
CA TYR A 95 -2.76 11.17 -12.47
C TYR A 95 -2.43 10.01 -13.39
N SER A 96 -1.36 10.11 -14.19
CA SER A 96 -0.98 9.09 -15.15
C SER A 96 0.55 9.07 -15.38
N ALA A 97 0.99 8.45 -16.45
CA ALA A 97 2.39 8.23 -16.77
C ALA A 97 2.83 8.93 -18.05
N TYR A 98 4.12 9.26 -18.14
CA TYR A 98 4.76 9.69 -19.39
C TYR A 98 6.13 9.00 -19.57
N GLY A 99 6.69 9.12 -20.76
CA GLY A 99 7.97 8.52 -21.10
C GLY A 99 7.85 7.04 -21.52
N SER A 100 8.92 6.29 -21.32
CA SER A 100 9.00 4.88 -21.72
C SER A 100 9.58 4.03 -20.60
N GLY A 101 9.28 2.74 -20.59
CA GLY A 101 9.73 1.81 -19.57
C GLY A 101 8.58 1.33 -18.67
N GLU A 102 8.91 0.87 -17.49
CA GLU A 102 7.94 0.38 -16.51
C GLU A 102 7.03 1.49 -15.98
N LYS A 103 5.84 1.13 -15.52
CA LYS A 103 4.91 2.08 -14.93
C LYS A 103 5.54 2.77 -13.73
N PRO A 104 5.29 4.09 -13.53
CA PRO A 104 5.76 4.80 -12.34
C PRO A 104 5.17 4.19 -11.08
N CYS A 105 5.98 4.09 -10.03
CA CYS A 105 5.62 3.44 -8.79
C CYS A 105 5.31 4.45 -7.69
N ILE A 106 4.13 4.36 -7.11
CA ILE A 106 3.74 5.08 -5.90
C ILE A 106 3.79 4.08 -4.74
N TYR A 107 4.68 4.32 -3.78
CA TYR A 107 4.86 3.49 -2.59
C TYR A 107 4.23 4.15 -1.36
N GLY A 108 3.45 3.38 -0.62
CA GLY A 108 2.99 3.78 0.72
C GLY A 108 4.13 3.75 1.74
N SER A 109 5.12 2.89 1.54
CA SER A 109 6.36 2.84 2.31
C SER A 109 7.11 4.17 2.21
N PRO A 110 7.46 4.82 3.35
CA PRO A 110 8.09 6.13 3.33
C PRO A 110 9.60 6.09 3.06
N PHE A 111 10.24 4.94 3.25
CA PHE A 111 11.69 4.75 3.09
C PHE A 111 12.02 3.29 2.80
N ASP A 112 13.22 3.04 2.31
CA ASP A 112 13.81 1.71 2.20
C ASP A 112 14.57 1.38 3.49
N GLY A 113 14.25 0.24 4.11
CA GLY A 113 14.90 -0.23 5.33
C GLY A 113 16.22 -0.97 5.11
N ALA A 114 16.65 -1.17 3.86
CA ALA A 114 17.91 -1.86 3.52
C ALA A 114 19.15 -0.94 3.61
N VAL A 115 19.08 0.09 4.43
CA VAL A 115 20.20 1.01 4.67
C VAL A 115 21.15 0.41 5.70
N THR A 116 22.45 0.34 5.36
CA THR A 116 23.49 -0.15 6.26
C THR A 116 23.49 0.61 7.59
N GLY A 117 23.41 -0.14 8.70
CA GLY A 117 23.38 0.42 10.05
C GLY A 117 21.99 0.90 10.50
N ALA A 118 20.93 0.64 9.73
CA ALA A 118 19.55 0.95 10.11
C ALA A 118 18.96 -0.08 11.10
N TRP A 119 19.68 -1.14 11.42
CA TRP A 119 19.21 -2.20 12.31
C TRP A 119 20.17 -2.45 13.46
N ASP A 120 19.67 -2.47 14.68
CA ASP A 120 20.38 -2.82 15.90
C ASP A 120 20.04 -4.24 16.31
N MET A 121 21.02 -5.10 16.53
CA MET A 121 20.79 -6.43 17.12
C MET A 121 20.47 -6.25 18.61
N VAL A 122 19.25 -6.62 19.02
CA VAL A 122 18.75 -6.46 20.40
C VAL A 122 18.67 -7.80 21.16
N SER A 123 18.72 -8.90 20.44
CA SER A 123 18.83 -10.28 20.97
C SER A 123 19.40 -11.16 19.87
N GLU A 124 19.75 -12.40 20.16
CA GLU A 124 20.19 -13.37 19.16
C GLU A 124 19.15 -13.47 18.03
N ASN A 125 19.58 -13.18 16.79
CA ASN A 125 18.74 -13.15 15.58
C ASN A 125 17.51 -12.20 15.64
N VAL A 126 17.45 -11.27 16.59
CA VAL A 126 16.37 -10.27 16.64
C VAL A 126 16.96 -8.88 16.46
N TRP A 127 16.48 -8.21 15.44
CA TRP A 127 16.93 -6.90 14.99
C TRP A 127 15.83 -5.86 15.15
N ARG A 128 16.18 -4.70 15.68
CA ARG A 128 15.29 -3.56 15.83
C ARG A 128 15.64 -2.53 14.77
N TYR A 129 14.64 -2.09 14.01
CA TYR A 129 14.81 -0.93 13.13
C TYR A 129 15.08 0.33 13.96
N SER A 130 16.08 1.11 13.58
CA SER A 130 16.60 2.24 14.40
C SER A 130 15.60 3.38 14.55
N GLU A 131 14.76 3.62 13.53
CA GLU A 131 13.77 4.68 13.54
C GLU A 131 12.37 4.15 13.89
N PRO A 132 11.62 4.84 14.78
CA PRO A 132 10.26 4.44 15.09
C PRO A 132 9.31 4.75 13.93
N ILE A 133 8.33 3.87 13.73
CA ILE A 133 7.23 4.05 12.76
C ILE A 133 5.96 4.31 13.53
N ALA A 134 5.40 5.52 13.42
CA ALA A 134 4.30 5.99 14.25
C ALA A 134 2.95 5.30 13.98
N SER A 135 2.74 4.70 12.80
CA SER A 135 1.52 3.98 12.48
C SER A 135 1.76 2.48 12.38
N ASP A 136 0.74 1.67 12.64
CA ASP A 136 0.87 0.20 12.61
C ASP A 136 1.42 -0.28 11.24
N VAL A 137 2.44 -1.13 11.29
CA VAL A 137 3.05 -1.74 10.11
C VAL A 137 2.31 -3.03 9.77
N GLY A 138 1.60 -3.04 8.65
CA GLY A 138 0.79 -4.17 8.18
C GLY A 138 1.60 -5.36 7.68
N GLY A 139 2.77 -5.09 7.12
CA GLY A 139 3.68 -6.09 6.55
C GLY A 139 5.07 -5.52 6.32
N ILE A 140 6.03 -6.40 6.09
CA ILE A 140 7.37 -6.06 5.61
C ILE A 140 7.65 -6.94 4.41
N PHE A 141 8.05 -6.33 3.31
CA PHE A 141 8.43 -7.02 2.08
C PHE A 141 9.89 -6.77 1.74
N PHE A 142 10.50 -7.76 1.11
CA PHE A 142 11.92 -7.76 0.76
C PHE A 142 12.09 -8.01 -0.73
N ASP A 143 13.12 -7.38 -1.31
CA ASP A 143 13.60 -7.61 -2.69
C ASP A 143 12.46 -7.56 -3.73
N GLY A 144 11.70 -6.46 -3.76
CA GLY A 144 10.60 -6.25 -4.70
C GLY A 144 9.37 -7.14 -4.47
N GLY A 145 9.20 -7.68 -3.26
CA GLY A 145 8.11 -8.59 -2.90
C GLY A 145 8.46 -10.08 -3.06
N ALA A 146 9.73 -10.41 -3.36
CA ALA A 146 10.17 -11.81 -3.47
C ALA A 146 10.05 -12.59 -2.15
N ARG A 147 10.08 -11.87 -1.02
CA ARG A 147 9.87 -12.41 0.33
C ARG A 147 9.04 -11.46 1.17
N ARG A 148 8.43 -11.98 2.21
CA ARG A 148 7.72 -11.21 3.24
C ARG A 148 8.03 -11.71 4.63
N ALA A 149 7.90 -10.83 5.64
CA ALA A 149 7.90 -11.23 7.02
C ALA A 149 6.46 -11.48 7.51
N GLU A 150 6.30 -12.47 8.37
CA GLU A 150 5.04 -12.79 9.04
C GLU A 150 4.86 -11.88 10.26
N LYS A 151 3.72 -11.18 10.31
CA LYS A 151 3.39 -10.26 11.41
C LYS A 151 2.88 -11.01 12.63
N VAL A 152 3.54 -10.85 13.76
CA VAL A 152 3.00 -11.24 15.06
C VAL A 152 1.97 -10.21 15.51
N THR A 153 0.74 -10.66 15.74
CA THR A 153 -0.36 -9.85 16.28
C THR A 153 -0.78 -10.39 17.64
N LEU A 154 -1.16 -9.50 18.55
CA LEU A 154 -1.42 -9.85 19.93
C LEU A 154 -2.93 -9.84 20.24
N ASN A 155 -3.35 -10.79 21.07
CA ASN A 155 -4.69 -10.88 21.66
C ASN A 155 -4.60 -10.52 23.14
N TYR A 156 -5.43 -9.59 23.59
CA TYR A 156 -5.48 -9.07 24.95
C TYR A 156 -6.73 -9.50 25.73
N ALA A 157 -7.57 -10.39 25.16
CA ALA A 157 -8.84 -10.79 25.78
C ALA A 157 -8.71 -11.36 27.20
N GLY A 158 -7.56 -11.97 27.53
CA GLY A 158 -7.24 -12.49 28.86
C GLY A 158 -6.51 -11.52 29.78
N GLY A 159 -6.33 -10.25 29.39
CA GLY A 159 -5.60 -9.22 30.17
C GLY A 159 -4.08 -9.27 29.99
N GLU A 160 -3.52 -10.37 29.56
CA GLU A 160 -2.11 -10.49 29.21
C GLU A 160 -1.97 -10.76 27.70
N PRO A 161 -0.93 -10.18 27.04
CA PRO A 161 -0.75 -10.37 25.62
C PRO A 161 -0.38 -11.83 25.30
N VAL A 162 -1.12 -12.41 24.38
CA VAL A 162 -0.80 -13.68 23.76
C VAL A 162 -0.67 -13.51 22.25
N ASP A 163 0.20 -14.26 21.62
CA ASP A 163 0.28 -14.30 20.17
C ASP A 163 -1.05 -14.86 19.62
N ASN A 164 -1.68 -14.09 18.74
CA ASN A 164 -2.99 -14.40 18.20
C ASN A 164 -3.04 -15.70 17.38
N VAL A 165 -1.92 -16.14 16.84
CA VAL A 165 -1.79 -17.36 16.03
C VAL A 165 -1.46 -18.58 16.89
N SER A 166 -0.37 -18.50 17.65
CA SER A 166 0.11 -19.64 18.47
C SER A 166 -0.63 -19.80 19.80
N GLY A 167 -1.31 -18.73 20.29
CA GLY A 167 -1.94 -18.70 21.59
C GLY A 167 -0.95 -18.69 22.78
N ARG A 168 0.35 -18.57 22.51
CA ARG A 168 1.39 -18.49 23.56
C ARG A 168 1.48 -17.09 24.14
N ARG A 169 1.81 -17.02 25.43
CA ARG A 169 2.11 -15.74 26.09
C ARG A 169 3.25 -15.03 25.37
N PHE A 170 3.08 -13.73 25.14
CA PHE A 170 4.03 -12.90 24.41
C PHE A 170 4.84 -12.00 25.34
N TYR A 171 6.17 -12.03 25.22
CA TYR A 171 7.12 -11.30 26.05
C TYR A 171 7.89 -10.23 25.24
N GLY A 172 7.22 -9.56 24.31
CA GLY A 172 7.83 -8.59 23.43
C GLY A 172 8.77 -9.23 22.41
N PHE A 173 9.76 -8.50 21.95
CA PHE A 173 10.69 -8.97 20.90
C PHE A 173 11.40 -10.30 21.25
N ARG A 174 11.50 -10.65 22.54
CA ARG A 174 12.11 -11.94 22.97
C ARG A 174 11.27 -13.16 22.61
N SER A 175 10.03 -12.97 22.16
CA SER A 175 9.16 -14.04 21.68
C SER A 175 9.28 -14.30 20.17
N LEU A 176 10.12 -13.53 19.46
CA LEU A 176 10.40 -13.75 18.05
C LEU A 176 11.47 -14.84 17.92
N GLU A 177 11.08 -16.02 17.47
CA GLU A 177 11.94 -17.21 17.37
C GLU A 177 12.08 -17.71 15.91
N GLU A 178 11.12 -17.39 15.06
CA GLU A 178 11.07 -17.86 13.67
C GLU A 178 11.61 -16.81 12.71
N ASP A 179 12.48 -17.23 11.78
CA ASP A 179 13.05 -16.35 10.76
C ASP A 179 11.97 -15.67 9.93
N LEU A 180 12.16 -14.38 9.67
CA LEU A 180 11.19 -13.51 8.98
C LEU A 180 9.83 -13.40 9.69
N THR A 181 9.81 -13.48 11.02
CA THR A 181 8.70 -12.99 11.82
C THR A 181 9.02 -11.59 12.37
N PHE A 182 8.01 -10.73 12.44
CA PHE A 182 8.19 -9.38 12.98
C PHE A 182 7.08 -8.98 13.94
N TRP A 183 7.43 -8.11 14.86
CA TRP A 183 6.51 -7.45 15.78
C TRP A 183 6.74 -5.95 15.76
N HIS A 184 5.65 -5.19 15.77
CA HIS A 184 5.68 -3.73 15.86
C HIS A 184 5.19 -3.30 17.24
N ASP A 185 6.07 -2.67 18.03
CA ASP A 185 5.78 -2.23 19.41
C ASP A 185 5.08 -0.86 19.41
N LEU A 186 3.77 -0.86 19.32
CA LEU A 186 2.93 0.34 19.42
C LEU A 186 2.51 0.69 20.86
N GLY A 187 3.20 0.15 21.89
CA GLY A 187 3.03 0.55 23.28
C GLY A 187 1.85 -0.07 24.02
N GLY A 188 1.10 -0.99 23.44
CA GLY A 188 0.06 -1.77 24.10
C GLY A 188 -1.23 -1.03 24.46
N ARG A 189 -1.41 0.21 23.99
CA ARG A 189 -2.67 0.94 24.02
C ARG A 189 -3.18 1.14 22.60
N ILE A 190 -3.55 0.05 21.99
CA ILE A 190 -4.46 0.12 20.88
C ILE A 190 -5.84 0.17 21.51
N SER A 191 -6.56 1.27 21.31
CA SER A 191 -7.85 1.47 21.97
C SER A 191 -8.79 0.30 21.66
N ILE A 192 -9.45 -0.18 22.70
CA ILE A 192 -10.41 -1.29 22.64
C ILE A 192 -11.77 -0.67 22.39
N GLY A 193 -12.14 -0.53 21.12
CA GLY A 193 -13.45 -0.02 20.73
C GLY A 193 -13.66 -0.10 19.22
N GLU A 194 -14.90 -0.38 18.79
CA GLU A 194 -15.23 -0.52 17.37
C GLU A 194 -15.04 0.79 16.57
N ASP A 195 -15.06 1.94 17.25
CA ASP A 195 -14.98 3.27 16.64
C ASP A 195 -13.66 4.02 16.88
N GLU A 196 -12.75 3.45 17.68
CA GLU A 196 -11.47 4.10 17.98
C GLU A 196 -10.36 3.55 17.08
N MET A 197 -10.07 4.28 16.02
CA MET A 197 -8.87 4.03 15.23
C MET A 197 -7.63 4.36 16.07
N CYS A 198 -6.62 3.48 16.05
CA CYS A 198 -5.31 3.80 16.63
C CYS A 198 -4.81 5.09 16.01
N SER A 199 -4.95 6.21 16.71
CA SER A 199 -4.33 7.45 16.31
C SER A 199 -2.86 7.42 16.73
N GLY A 200 -2.00 8.11 15.99
CA GLY A 200 -0.59 8.24 16.36
C GLY A 200 -0.37 8.97 17.70
N GLU A 201 -1.44 9.47 18.33
CA GLU A 201 -1.42 10.20 19.62
C GLU A 201 -1.32 9.26 20.83
N ASP A 202 -1.65 7.96 20.69
CA ASP A 202 -1.48 6.95 21.75
C ASP A 202 -0.05 6.40 21.84
N TYR A 203 0.88 7.09 21.20
CA TYR A 203 2.24 6.65 20.98
C TYR A 203 3.19 7.19 22.05
N GLU A 204 3.50 6.40 23.07
CA GLU A 204 4.43 6.77 24.17
C GLU A 204 5.92 6.67 23.78
N GLY A 205 6.31 7.10 22.59
CA GLY A 205 7.71 7.08 22.17
C GLY A 205 8.27 5.70 21.84
N ARG A 206 7.40 4.70 21.65
CA ARG A 206 7.69 3.37 21.12
C ARG A 206 7.38 3.33 19.61
N GLY A 207 7.28 2.20 18.95
CA GLY A 207 6.98 2.04 17.53
C GLY A 207 8.12 1.49 16.75
N TYR A 208 8.96 0.84 17.50
CA TYR A 208 10.04 0.12 16.87
C TYR A 208 9.51 -1.16 16.25
N VAL A 209 9.99 -1.43 15.06
CA VAL A 209 9.82 -2.73 14.41
C VAL A 209 10.95 -3.64 14.84
N TYR A 210 10.58 -4.83 15.27
CA TYR A 210 11.52 -5.91 15.60
C TYR A 210 11.32 -7.05 14.60
N LEU A 211 12.40 -7.47 13.98
CA LEU A 211 12.42 -8.53 12.97
C LEU A 211 13.35 -9.66 13.44
N CYS A 212 12.87 -10.90 13.41
CA CYS A 212 13.72 -12.06 13.52
C CYS A 212 14.40 -12.31 12.16
N SER A 213 15.73 -12.28 12.14
CA SER A 213 16.54 -12.52 10.96
C SER A 213 17.87 -13.13 11.33
N GLU A 214 18.28 -14.17 10.61
CA GLU A 214 19.55 -14.91 10.84
C GLU A 214 20.80 -14.02 10.76
N ARG A 215 20.71 -12.84 10.15
CA ARG A 215 21.77 -11.83 10.07
C ARG A 215 21.16 -10.45 9.90
N ASP A 216 22.00 -9.42 9.93
CA ASP A 216 21.58 -8.03 9.71
C ASP A 216 20.67 -7.94 8.46
N PRO A 217 19.41 -7.44 8.63
CA PRO A 217 18.48 -7.33 7.52
C PRO A 217 19.03 -6.51 6.35
N SER A 218 19.78 -5.43 6.63
CA SER A 218 20.37 -4.58 5.58
C SER A 218 21.52 -5.23 4.80
N GLU A 219 22.11 -6.28 5.36
CA GLU A 219 23.12 -7.10 4.65
C GLU A 219 22.50 -8.30 3.94
N ARG A 220 21.28 -8.66 4.36
CA ARG A 220 20.55 -9.83 3.86
C ARG A 220 19.71 -9.52 2.64
N PHE A 221 19.13 -8.32 2.60
CA PHE A 221 18.18 -7.88 1.58
C PHE A 221 18.64 -6.61 0.90
N SER A 222 18.36 -6.48 -0.38
CA SER A 222 18.68 -5.30 -1.19
C SER A 222 17.59 -4.21 -1.13
N GLU A 223 16.39 -4.57 -0.68
CA GLU A 223 15.24 -3.68 -0.50
C GLU A 223 14.40 -4.20 0.67
N ILE A 224 13.98 -3.30 1.57
CA ILE A 224 13.09 -3.60 2.70
C ILE A 224 12.00 -2.53 2.77
N GLU A 225 10.77 -2.92 2.46
CA GLU A 225 9.62 -2.02 2.43
C GLU A 225 8.66 -2.30 3.58
N PHE A 226 8.35 -1.27 4.33
CA PHE A 226 7.37 -1.31 5.42
C PHE A 226 6.01 -0.87 4.91
N LEU A 227 4.94 -1.52 5.38
CA LEU A 227 3.57 -1.16 5.06
C LEU A 227 2.91 -0.40 6.22
N PRO A 228 3.16 0.90 6.38
CA PRO A 228 2.51 1.68 7.43
C PRO A 228 1.01 1.81 7.15
N ARG A 229 0.19 1.94 8.21
CA ARG A 229 -1.27 2.07 8.13
C ARG A 229 -1.68 3.39 7.46
N ARG A 230 -1.65 3.37 6.14
CA ARG A 230 -2.09 4.45 5.26
C ARG A 230 -2.56 3.89 3.92
N ASN A 231 -3.43 4.62 3.26
CA ASN A 231 -3.71 4.39 1.85
C ASN A 231 -2.50 4.83 1.02
N VAL A 232 -2.17 4.09 -0.02
CA VAL A 232 -1.10 4.51 -0.94
C VAL A 232 -1.56 5.70 -1.77
N VAL A 233 -2.77 5.62 -2.32
CA VAL A 233 -3.46 6.74 -2.95
C VAL A 233 -4.68 7.09 -2.11
N GLN A 234 -4.68 8.29 -1.54
CA GLN A 234 -5.82 8.85 -0.83
C GLN A 234 -6.61 9.73 -1.78
N VAL A 235 -7.84 9.34 -2.10
CA VAL A 235 -8.76 10.14 -2.92
C VAL A 235 -9.33 11.27 -2.06
N CYS A 236 -9.14 12.51 -2.51
CA CYS A 236 -9.47 13.73 -1.77
C CYS A 236 -10.49 14.62 -2.54
N GLY A 237 -11.39 14.03 -3.30
CA GLY A 237 -12.43 14.77 -4.03
C GLY A 237 -13.12 13.94 -5.09
N ASP A 238 -13.94 14.60 -5.88
CA ASP A 238 -14.70 14.01 -6.98
C ASP A 238 -13.92 14.02 -8.30
N ASP A 239 -14.36 13.23 -9.29
CA ASP A 239 -13.80 13.16 -10.66
C ASP A 239 -12.27 12.95 -10.67
N VAL A 240 -11.78 12.13 -9.76
CA VAL A 240 -10.36 11.74 -9.67
C VAL A 240 -10.09 10.59 -10.63
N HIS A 241 -9.07 10.73 -11.48
CA HIS A 241 -8.63 9.69 -12.39
C HIS A 241 -7.22 9.22 -12.05
N ILE A 242 -7.08 7.95 -11.72
CA ILE A 242 -5.81 7.27 -11.46
C ILE A 242 -5.57 6.30 -12.62
N ASP A 243 -4.57 6.55 -13.42
CA ASP A 243 -4.30 5.77 -14.61
C ASP A 243 -2.83 5.40 -14.73
N ASN A 244 -2.57 4.18 -15.19
CA ASN A 244 -1.25 3.75 -15.64
C ASN A 244 -0.13 3.85 -14.58
N LEU A 245 -0.46 3.65 -13.31
CA LEU A 245 0.45 3.66 -12.17
C LEU A 245 0.63 2.26 -11.56
N THR A 246 1.77 2.03 -10.92
CA THR A 246 1.99 0.93 -9.98
C THR A 246 1.86 1.45 -8.55
N ILE A 247 1.00 0.82 -7.74
CA ILE A 247 0.61 1.25 -6.39
C ILE A 247 0.98 0.13 -5.42
N ARG A 248 1.93 0.37 -4.50
CA ARG A 248 2.52 -0.66 -3.64
C ARG A 248 2.73 -0.21 -2.19
N TYR A 249 2.85 -1.21 -1.30
CA TYR A 249 3.40 -1.09 0.05
C TYR A 249 2.62 -0.13 0.97
N GLY A 250 1.30 -0.25 0.97
CA GLY A 250 0.43 0.44 1.92
C GLY A 250 -0.20 -0.52 2.92
N GLY A 251 -0.17 -0.20 4.20
CA GLY A 251 -0.73 -1.06 5.26
C GLY A 251 -2.26 -0.96 5.41
N ALA A 252 -2.91 0.02 4.78
CA ALA A 252 -4.36 0.12 4.64
C ALA A 252 -4.78 -0.23 3.21
N HIS A 253 -5.32 0.69 2.41
CA HIS A 253 -5.77 0.41 1.06
C HIS A 253 -4.76 0.85 -0.01
N GLY A 254 -4.79 0.22 -1.18
CA GLY A 254 -4.05 0.70 -2.34
C GLY A 254 -4.59 2.04 -2.80
N VAL A 255 -5.87 2.09 -3.17
CA VAL A 255 -6.62 3.31 -3.42
C VAL A 255 -7.78 3.35 -2.42
N GLY A 256 -7.81 4.36 -1.58
CA GLY A 256 -8.88 4.58 -0.60
C GLY A 256 -9.71 5.79 -0.95
N SER A 257 -11.03 5.60 -1.08
CA SER A 257 -11.98 6.66 -1.32
C SER A 257 -12.96 6.80 -0.15
N GLY A 258 -13.38 8.02 0.14
CA GLY A 258 -14.50 8.31 1.03
C GLY A 258 -15.81 8.38 0.26
N THR A 259 -16.36 9.58 0.13
CA THR A 259 -17.64 9.85 -0.55
C THR A 259 -17.43 10.38 -1.98
N ALA A 260 -16.37 9.95 -2.66
CA ALA A 260 -16.01 10.46 -3.99
C ALA A 260 -17.02 10.05 -5.06
N LYS A 261 -17.29 10.96 -6.01
CA LYS A 261 -18.05 10.69 -7.23
C LYS A 261 -17.13 10.72 -8.44
N GLY A 262 -17.41 9.89 -9.45
CA GLY A 262 -16.65 9.89 -10.69
C GLY A 262 -15.21 9.37 -10.55
N LEU A 263 -14.89 8.58 -9.51
CA LEU A 263 -13.57 7.98 -9.36
C LEU A 263 -13.28 6.97 -10.49
N SER A 264 -12.14 7.09 -11.14
CA SER A 264 -11.67 6.14 -12.15
C SER A 264 -10.28 5.61 -11.79
N VAL A 265 -10.13 4.29 -11.75
CA VAL A 265 -8.85 3.59 -11.55
C VAL A 265 -8.65 2.66 -12.73
N THR A 266 -7.72 2.98 -13.63
CA THR A 266 -7.54 2.26 -14.88
C THR A 266 -6.08 1.94 -15.16
N ASN A 267 -5.85 0.84 -15.88
CA ASN A 267 -4.51 0.42 -16.32
C ASN A 267 -3.46 0.36 -15.18
N CYS A 268 -3.87 0.14 -13.94
CA CYS A 268 -3.00 0.16 -12.78
C CYS A 268 -2.53 -1.24 -12.39
N VAL A 269 -1.36 -1.29 -11.73
CA VAL A 269 -0.89 -2.46 -10.99
C VAL A 269 -0.97 -2.14 -9.50
N ILE A 270 -1.76 -2.90 -8.73
CA ILE A 270 -1.97 -2.67 -7.29
C ILE A 270 -1.57 -3.95 -6.57
N GLU A 271 -0.52 -3.87 -5.74
CA GLU A 271 0.01 -5.08 -5.10
C GLU A 271 0.74 -4.78 -3.78
N TYR A 272 0.85 -5.80 -2.92
CA TYR A 272 1.46 -5.71 -1.59
C TYR A 272 0.76 -4.68 -0.71
N ILE A 273 -0.55 -4.87 -0.48
CA ILE A 273 -1.43 -3.93 0.21
C ILE A 273 -2.07 -4.58 1.43
N GLY A 274 -2.14 -3.83 2.53
CA GLY A 274 -2.95 -4.14 3.69
C GLY A 274 -2.18 -4.79 4.85
N GLY A 275 -2.94 -5.38 5.77
CA GLY A 275 -2.43 -6.13 6.89
C GLY A 275 -2.22 -5.32 8.17
N SER A 276 -2.44 -4.02 8.18
CA SER A 276 -2.43 -3.23 9.42
C SER A 276 -3.63 -3.57 10.30
N VAL A 277 -3.47 -3.39 11.60
CA VAL A 277 -4.56 -3.47 12.55
C VAL A 277 -5.42 -2.22 12.40
N GLN A 278 -6.70 -2.40 12.14
CA GLN A 278 -7.69 -1.33 12.06
C GLN A 278 -8.17 -0.93 13.46
N TYR A 279 -8.64 -1.92 14.22
CA TYR A 279 -9.10 -1.79 15.59
C TYR A 279 -8.98 -3.13 16.32
N TYR A 280 -9.33 -3.13 17.61
CA TYR A 280 -9.45 -4.34 18.41
C TYR A 280 -10.91 -4.55 18.84
N THR A 281 -11.40 -5.78 18.72
CA THR A 281 -12.70 -6.18 19.26
C THR A 281 -12.51 -7.31 20.28
N GLU A 282 -13.03 -7.16 21.47
CA GLU A 282 -12.87 -8.14 22.56
C GLU A 282 -11.40 -8.55 22.80
N GLY A 283 -10.46 -7.62 22.63
CA GLY A 283 -9.01 -7.86 22.76
C GLY A 283 -8.36 -8.54 21.56
N ARG A 284 -9.09 -8.81 20.48
CA ARG A 284 -8.56 -9.43 19.26
C ARG A 284 -8.33 -8.41 18.16
N PRO A 285 -7.20 -8.46 17.45
CA PRO A 285 -6.92 -7.53 16.38
C PRO A 285 -7.80 -7.82 15.16
N VAL A 286 -8.40 -6.78 14.61
CA VAL A 286 -9.04 -6.80 13.29
C VAL A 286 -8.10 -6.11 12.32
N ARG A 287 -7.62 -6.85 11.34
CA ARG A 287 -6.72 -6.36 10.30
C ARG A 287 -7.51 -6.09 9.03
N PHE A 288 -7.03 -5.21 8.18
CA PHE A 288 -7.70 -4.79 6.97
C PHE A 288 -6.74 -4.42 5.84
N GLY A 289 -7.29 -4.16 4.66
CA GLY A 289 -6.56 -3.60 3.54
C GLY A 289 -6.99 -4.18 2.20
N ASN A 290 -7.64 -3.34 1.38
CA ASN A 290 -8.14 -3.67 0.07
C ASN A 290 -7.30 -3.04 -1.04
N GLY A 291 -7.28 -3.65 -2.22
CA GLY A 291 -6.63 -3.04 -3.37
C GLY A 291 -7.26 -1.70 -3.72
N VAL A 292 -8.55 -1.70 -3.98
CA VAL A 292 -9.36 -0.48 -4.14
C VAL A 292 -10.54 -0.54 -3.17
N GLU A 293 -10.62 0.43 -2.30
CA GLU A 293 -11.70 0.59 -1.34
C GLU A 293 -12.69 1.65 -1.80
N ILE A 294 -13.91 1.22 -2.13
CA ILE A 294 -15.04 2.09 -2.43
C ILE A 294 -15.93 2.13 -1.20
N TRP A 295 -15.98 3.28 -0.53
CA TRP A 295 -16.78 3.47 0.67
C TRP A 295 -18.16 4.05 0.38
N GLY A 296 -19.08 3.93 1.32
CA GLY A 296 -20.45 4.40 1.17
C GLY A 296 -20.55 5.87 0.79
N GLY A 297 -21.39 6.17 -0.18
CA GLY A 297 -21.54 7.50 -0.76
C GLY A 297 -20.72 7.77 -2.02
N CYS A 298 -19.86 6.82 -2.43
CA CYS A 298 -19.25 6.87 -3.76
C CYS A 298 -20.28 6.56 -4.85
N GLU A 299 -20.26 7.35 -5.90
CA GLU A 299 -21.14 7.23 -7.07
C GLU A 299 -20.30 7.24 -8.36
N ASP A 300 -20.78 6.58 -9.42
CA ASP A 300 -20.21 6.63 -10.78
C ASP A 300 -18.72 6.30 -10.84
N TYR A 301 -18.26 5.30 -10.08
CA TYR A 301 -16.87 4.88 -10.08
C TYR A 301 -16.59 3.76 -11.09
N THR A 302 -15.35 3.70 -11.55
CA THR A 302 -14.83 2.67 -12.48
C THR A 302 -13.51 2.11 -11.94
N VAL A 303 -13.38 0.79 -11.93
CA VAL A 303 -12.11 0.06 -11.75
C VAL A 303 -11.99 -0.89 -12.92
N ASP A 304 -11.08 -0.62 -13.84
CA ASP A 304 -10.99 -1.35 -15.11
C ASP A 304 -9.54 -1.54 -15.56
N HIS A 305 -9.26 -2.64 -16.26
CA HIS A 305 -7.92 -2.97 -16.76
C HIS A 305 -6.82 -2.84 -15.68
N CYS A 306 -7.07 -3.42 -14.49
CA CYS A 306 -6.11 -3.39 -13.38
C CYS A 306 -5.58 -4.80 -13.07
N ILE A 307 -4.30 -4.89 -12.75
CA ILE A 307 -3.69 -6.07 -12.12
C ILE A 307 -3.71 -5.84 -10.62
N ILE A 308 -4.54 -6.58 -9.89
CA ILE A 308 -4.69 -6.47 -8.43
C ILE A 308 -4.32 -7.82 -7.82
N ARG A 309 -3.24 -7.84 -7.02
CA ARG A 309 -2.70 -9.08 -6.44
C ARG A 309 -1.94 -8.82 -5.14
N GLU A 310 -1.69 -9.88 -4.36
CA GLU A 310 -1.01 -9.79 -3.06
C GLU A 310 -1.67 -8.75 -2.15
N ILE A 311 -2.99 -8.82 -2.06
CA ILE A 311 -3.83 -7.96 -1.22
C ILE A 311 -4.22 -8.73 0.03
N TYR A 312 -4.18 -8.07 1.19
CA TYR A 312 -4.47 -8.72 2.47
C TYR A 312 -5.91 -9.20 2.58
N ASP A 313 -6.88 -8.40 2.14
CA ASP A 313 -8.31 -8.69 2.28
C ASP A 313 -8.97 -8.89 0.90
N ALA A 314 -9.41 -7.86 0.22
CA ALA A 314 -10.08 -7.98 -1.07
C ALA A 314 -9.43 -7.12 -2.17
N GLY A 315 -9.51 -7.60 -3.42
CA GLY A 315 -9.00 -6.83 -4.56
C GLY A 315 -9.72 -5.51 -4.73
N VAL A 316 -11.05 -5.55 -4.79
CA VAL A 316 -11.93 -4.37 -4.87
C VAL A 316 -13.10 -4.60 -3.92
N THR A 317 -13.44 -3.62 -3.10
CA THR A 317 -14.60 -3.67 -2.22
C THR A 317 -15.47 -2.44 -2.41
N HIS A 318 -16.78 -2.67 -2.28
CA HIS A 318 -17.75 -1.60 -2.07
C HIS A 318 -18.39 -1.85 -0.72
N GLN A 319 -18.02 -1.05 0.28
CA GLN A 319 -18.51 -1.17 1.64
C GLN A 319 -19.40 0.01 2.00
N TYR A 320 -20.49 -0.31 2.68
CA TYR A 320 -21.42 0.68 3.22
C TYR A 320 -21.70 0.36 4.70
N LYS A 321 -21.48 1.32 5.59
CA LYS A 321 -21.93 1.20 6.96
C LYS A 321 -23.43 1.47 6.94
N GLY A 322 -24.25 0.41 6.94
CA GLY A 322 -25.70 0.50 6.86
C GLY A 322 -26.25 1.51 7.86
N GLY A 323 -26.70 2.65 7.36
CA GLY A 323 -27.69 3.46 8.03
C GLY A 323 -29.03 2.76 7.86
N THR A 324 -29.87 2.83 8.88
CA THR A 324 -31.26 2.47 8.75
C THR A 324 -31.85 3.22 7.56
N ASP A 325 -32.35 2.44 6.59
CA ASP A 325 -33.14 2.98 5.49
C ASP A 325 -34.27 3.83 6.09
N GLU A 326 -34.25 5.13 5.88
CA GLU A 326 -35.39 6.00 5.88
C GLU A 326 -35.53 6.64 4.51
#